data_b663d39310b62c4fe54f96935801ac99
#
_entry.id   b663d39310b62c4fe54f96935801ac99
#
_cell.length_a   1.000
_cell.length_b   1.000
_cell.length_c   1.000
_cell.angle_alpha   90.00
_cell.angle_beta   90.00
_cell.angle_gamma   90.00
#
_symmetry.space_group_name_H-M   'P 1'
#
loop_
_entity.id
_entity.type
_entity.pdbx_description
1 polymer ?
#
loop_
_entity_poly.entity_id
_entity_poly.type
_entity_poly.pdbx_seq_one_letter_code
_entity_poly.pdbx_strand_id
1 'polypeptide(L)'
;KFFDNALAESVTLTGQLSIKWAERAINIEMNKVLKTKGKDYVIAIDTDSVYINFGPLVAKLAPADPVKALDKICKTHFEPMIAAAYDKLFHKLNAYTPRMEMGREVIADRGIWTAKKRYILNVHNNEGVQYAEPKLKIMGIEAIKSSTPEVVRDKFKEVFKIIIKGNEVSTRK
;
A
#
# COMPACT_ATOMS: atom_id res chain seq x y z
N LYS A 1 4.90 -11.59 -34.18
CA LYS A 1 5.03 -10.91 -32.87
C LYS A 1 6.30 -10.09 -32.91
N PHE A 2 6.16 -8.79 -32.89
CA PHE A 2 7.29 -7.89 -32.77
C PHE A 2 7.68 -7.85 -31.29
N PHE A 3 8.84 -8.39 -30.96
CA PHE A 3 9.41 -8.34 -29.60
C PHE A 3 10.62 -7.43 -29.66
N ASP A 4 10.56 -6.34 -28.92
CA ASP A 4 11.66 -5.39 -28.76
C ASP A 4 12.09 -5.35 -27.28
N ASN A 5 13.29 -5.86 -27.03
CA ASN A 5 13.87 -5.90 -25.69
C ASN A 5 14.06 -4.51 -25.08
N ALA A 6 14.49 -3.54 -25.88
CA ALA A 6 14.72 -2.18 -25.40
C ALA A 6 13.41 -1.51 -24.98
N LEU A 7 12.34 -1.75 -25.74
CA LEU A 7 11.00 -1.25 -25.36
C LEU A 7 10.50 -1.90 -24.08
N ALA A 8 10.63 -3.21 -23.93
CA ALA A 8 10.22 -3.93 -22.72
C ALA A 8 11.02 -3.46 -21.49
N GLU A 9 12.32 -3.27 -21.65
CA GLU A 9 13.19 -2.74 -20.59
C GLU A 9 12.82 -1.31 -20.21
N SER A 10 12.58 -0.43 -21.20
CA SER A 10 12.20 0.96 -20.94
C SER A 10 10.90 1.07 -20.15
N VAL A 11 9.88 0.25 -20.45
CA VAL A 11 8.62 0.20 -19.69
C VAL A 11 8.89 -0.21 -18.23
N THR A 12 9.71 -1.24 -18.03
CA THR A 12 10.04 -1.73 -16.68
C THR A 12 10.81 -0.69 -15.87
N LEU A 13 11.84 -0.08 -16.47
CA LEU A 13 12.66 0.94 -15.82
C LEU A 13 11.85 2.21 -15.51
N THR A 14 10.97 2.62 -16.41
CA THR A 14 10.07 3.75 -16.18
C THR A 14 9.12 3.47 -15.02
N GLY A 15 8.54 2.28 -14.95
CA GLY A 15 7.70 1.86 -13.82
C GLY A 15 8.47 1.90 -12.49
N GLN A 16 9.69 1.36 -12.46
CA GLN A 16 10.55 1.42 -11.26
C GLN A 16 10.92 2.85 -10.85
N LEU A 17 11.23 3.71 -11.82
CA LEU A 17 11.52 5.12 -11.55
C LEU A 17 10.30 5.82 -10.96
N SER A 18 9.14 5.60 -11.53
CA SER A 18 7.89 6.25 -11.13
C SER A 18 7.48 5.87 -9.71
N ILE A 19 7.55 4.60 -9.36
CA ILE A 19 7.18 4.16 -8.00
C ILE A 19 8.17 4.69 -6.95
N LYS A 20 9.48 4.73 -7.25
CA LYS A 20 10.49 5.33 -6.39
C LYS A 20 10.34 6.85 -6.28
N TRP A 21 9.86 7.50 -7.33
CA TRP A 21 9.56 8.92 -7.31
C TRP A 21 8.40 9.25 -6.37
N ALA A 22 7.34 8.44 -6.42
CA ALA A 22 6.21 8.54 -5.50
C ALA A 22 6.63 8.26 -4.05
N GLU A 23 7.39 7.17 -3.79
CA GLU A 23 7.95 6.86 -2.48
C GLU A 23 8.69 8.05 -1.88
N ARG A 24 9.60 8.65 -2.66
CA ARG A 24 10.37 9.81 -2.22
C ARG A 24 9.49 11.02 -1.90
N ALA A 25 8.50 11.30 -2.74
CA ALA A 25 7.56 12.40 -2.52
C ALA A 25 6.73 12.19 -1.25
N ILE A 26 6.23 10.98 -1.02
CA ILE A 26 5.48 10.59 0.17
C ILE A 26 6.34 10.75 1.43
N ASN A 27 7.57 10.25 1.43
CA ASN A 27 8.47 10.36 2.57
C ASN A 27 8.83 11.82 2.90
N ILE A 28 9.07 12.66 1.90
CA ILE A 28 9.31 14.09 2.09
C ILE A 28 8.09 14.75 2.76
N GLU A 29 6.88 14.49 2.25
CA GLU A 29 5.67 15.10 2.78
C GLU A 29 5.35 14.59 4.20
N MET A 30 5.48 13.29 4.46
CA MET A 30 5.29 12.72 5.79
C MET A 30 6.26 13.30 6.81
N ASN A 31 7.55 13.45 6.46
CA ASN A 31 8.54 14.08 7.32
C ASN A 31 8.21 15.54 7.61
N LYS A 32 7.71 16.29 6.62
CA LYS A 32 7.27 17.68 6.78
C LYS A 32 6.06 17.78 7.73
N VAL A 33 5.01 16.98 7.49
CA VAL A 33 3.77 16.99 8.29
C VAL A 33 4.04 16.55 9.74
N LEU A 34 4.87 15.54 9.93
CA LEU A 34 5.20 14.99 11.25
C LEU A 34 6.35 15.72 11.94
N LYS A 35 7.01 16.69 11.26
CA LYS A 35 8.18 17.41 11.76
C LYS A 35 9.34 16.47 12.13
N THR A 36 9.54 15.43 11.32
CA THR A 36 10.66 14.48 11.43
C THR A 36 11.69 14.74 10.32
N LYS A 37 12.88 14.16 10.43
CA LYS A 37 13.94 14.28 9.41
C LYS A 37 14.42 12.91 8.99
N GLY A 38 14.38 12.63 7.69
CA GLY A 38 14.97 11.43 7.10
C GLY A 38 14.32 10.12 7.55
N LYS A 39 13.09 10.17 8.10
CA LYS A 39 12.36 8.95 8.50
C LYS A 39 11.65 8.36 7.30
N ASP A 40 11.73 7.05 7.16
CA ASP A 40 11.00 6.30 6.14
C ASP A 40 9.62 5.89 6.68
N TYR A 41 8.59 6.23 5.93
CA TYR A 41 7.19 5.89 6.21
C TYR A 41 6.62 4.91 5.19
N VAL A 42 7.36 4.62 4.13
CA VAL A 42 6.99 3.61 3.14
C VAL A 42 7.48 2.24 3.63
N ILE A 43 6.56 1.34 3.95
CA ILE A 43 6.86 0.03 4.53
C ILE A 43 7.23 -0.99 3.46
N ALA A 44 6.56 -0.91 2.31
CA ALA A 44 6.75 -1.83 1.21
C ALA A 44 6.34 -1.18 -0.12
N ILE A 45 6.92 -1.67 -1.19
CA ILE A 45 6.58 -1.33 -2.58
C ILE A 45 6.39 -2.64 -3.35
N ASP A 46 5.33 -2.73 -4.12
CA ASP A 46 5.13 -3.85 -5.03
C ASP A 46 4.65 -3.35 -6.40
N THR A 47 5.52 -3.44 -7.39
CA THR A 47 5.31 -3.08 -8.80
C THR A 47 4.75 -1.66 -9.00
N ASP A 48 3.49 -1.43 -8.71
CA ASP A 48 2.71 -0.18 -8.87
C ASP A 48 2.05 0.28 -7.57
N SER A 49 2.27 -0.42 -6.47
CA SER A 49 1.66 -0.14 -5.17
C SER A 49 2.69 0.32 -4.14
N VAL A 50 2.32 1.32 -3.34
CA VAL A 50 3.10 1.83 -2.20
C VAL A 50 2.32 1.63 -0.91
N TYR A 51 2.93 1.02 0.08
CA TYR A 51 2.36 0.80 1.41
C TYR A 51 2.95 1.79 2.41
N ILE A 52 2.09 2.63 2.97
CA ILE A 52 2.49 3.75 3.83
C ILE A 52 2.08 3.50 5.26
N ASN A 53 2.98 3.71 6.22
CA ASN A 53 2.67 3.71 7.64
C ASN A 53 2.13 5.07 8.08
N PHE A 54 0.82 5.21 8.11
CA PHE A 54 0.13 6.40 8.64
C PHE A 54 -0.08 6.38 10.17
N GLY A 55 0.35 5.33 10.86
CA GLY A 55 0.20 5.23 12.32
C GLY A 55 0.65 6.48 13.08
N PRO A 56 1.85 7.03 12.83
CA PRO A 56 2.30 8.25 13.49
C PRO A 56 1.44 9.48 13.18
N LEU A 57 0.86 9.57 11.97
CA LEU A 57 -0.05 10.66 11.59
C LEU A 57 -1.39 10.52 12.32
N VAL A 58 -1.94 9.32 12.36
CA VAL A 58 -3.19 9.02 13.10
C VAL A 58 -3.01 9.30 14.59
N ALA A 59 -1.90 8.88 15.18
CA ALA A 59 -1.59 9.15 16.58
C ALA A 59 -1.49 10.66 16.89
N LYS A 60 -0.91 11.43 15.96
CA LYS A 60 -0.79 12.90 16.10
C LYS A 60 -2.14 13.61 15.97
N LEU A 61 -3.01 13.16 15.07
CA LEU A 61 -4.31 13.80 14.80
C LEU A 61 -5.40 13.32 15.76
N ALA A 62 -5.26 12.12 16.33
CA ALA A 62 -6.21 11.45 17.21
C ALA A 62 -7.69 11.57 16.76
N PRO A 63 -8.02 11.26 15.48
CA PRO A 63 -9.38 11.42 14.97
C PRO A 63 -10.33 10.39 15.60
N ALA A 64 -11.61 10.76 15.74
CA ALA A 64 -12.65 9.87 16.25
C ALA A 64 -12.85 8.62 15.34
N ASP A 65 -12.73 8.79 14.02
CA ASP A 65 -12.76 7.70 13.04
C ASP A 65 -11.49 7.76 12.17
N PRO A 66 -10.46 6.98 12.52
CA PRO A 66 -9.19 6.98 11.78
C PRO A 66 -9.32 6.60 10.32
N VAL A 67 -10.22 5.69 9.97
CA VAL A 67 -10.37 5.19 8.61
C VAL A 67 -10.97 6.26 7.70
N LYS A 68 -12.04 6.92 8.14
CA LYS A 68 -12.63 8.04 7.40
C LYS A 68 -11.71 9.24 7.32
N ALA A 69 -10.98 9.53 8.40
CA ALA A 69 -10.00 10.60 8.40
C ALA A 69 -8.88 10.35 7.38
N LEU A 70 -8.33 9.13 7.35
CA LEU A 70 -7.32 8.74 6.37
C LEU A 70 -7.86 8.74 4.93
N ASP A 71 -9.07 8.24 4.69
CA ASP A 71 -9.70 8.30 3.37
C ASP A 71 -9.78 9.74 2.86
N LYS A 72 -10.23 10.66 3.71
CA LYS A 72 -10.29 12.09 3.38
C LYS A 72 -8.89 12.68 3.15
N ILE A 73 -7.94 12.42 4.03
CA ILE A 73 -6.57 12.96 3.93
C ILE A 73 -5.89 12.43 2.66
N CYS A 74 -6.03 11.17 2.32
CA CYS A 74 -5.48 10.62 1.10
C CYS A 74 -6.04 11.34 -0.12
N LYS A 75 -7.35 11.47 -0.23
CA LYS A 75 -8.01 12.13 -1.38
C LYS A 75 -7.72 13.62 -1.50
N THR A 76 -7.66 14.33 -0.38
CA THR A 76 -7.53 15.80 -0.41
C THR A 76 -6.09 16.29 -0.34
N HIS A 77 -5.15 15.47 0.12
CA HIS A 77 -3.77 15.88 0.31
C HIS A 77 -2.75 14.98 -0.41
N PHE A 78 -2.76 13.67 -0.15
CA PHE A 78 -1.72 12.79 -0.70
C PHE A 78 -1.88 12.51 -2.20
N GLU A 79 -3.08 12.23 -2.68
CA GLU A 79 -3.31 12.03 -4.12
C GLU A 79 -2.94 13.26 -4.96
N PRO A 80 -3.39 14.49 -4.63
CA PRO A 80 -2.94 15.69 -5.34
C PRO A 80 -1.45 15.95 -5.25
N MET A 81 -0.83 15.66 -4.10
CA MET A 81 0.61 15.79 -3.90
C MET A 81 1.40 14.81 -4.79
N ILE A 82 0.96 13.55 -4.88
CA ILE A 82 1.55 12.54 -5.76
C ILE A 82 1.36 12.92 -7.22
N ALA A 83 0.16 13.39 -7.61
CA ALA A 83 -0.09 13.89 -8.95
C ALA A 83 0.86 15.04 -9.35
N ALA A 84 1.06 16.00 -8.45
CA ALA A 84 2.03 17.08 -8.66
C ALA A 84 3.49 16.58 -8.74
N ALA A 85 3.82 15.51 -8.01
CA ALA A 85 5.13 14.88 -8.10
C ALA A 85 5.32 14.16 -9.45
N TYR A 86 4.29 13.47 -9.94
CA TYR A 86 4.30 12.83 -11.27
C TYR A 86 4.35 13.84 -12.40
N ASP A 87 3.68 14.98 -12.27
CA ASP A 87 3.78 16.07 -13.25
C ASP A 87 5.22 16.59 -13.37
N LYS A 88 5.91 16.77 -12.25
CA LYS A 88 7.36 17.12 -12.25
C LYS A 88 8.21 16.03 -12.92
N LEU A 89 7.91 14.74 -12.70
CA LEU A 89 8.61 13.65 -13.34
C LEU A 89 8.35 13.65 -14.85
N PHE A 90 7.10 13.84 -15.26
CA PHE A 90 6.68 13.95 -16.65
C PHE A 90 7.48 15.02 -17.41
N HIS A 91 7.56 16.24 -16.87
CA HIS A 91 8.35 17.31 -17.47
C HIS A 91 9.85 17.00 -17.49
N LYS A 92 10.37 16.39 -16.44
CA LYS A 92 11.79 16.02 -16.36
C LYS A 92 12.18 14.96 -17.38
N LEU A 93 11.28 14.04 -17.70
CA LEU A 93 11.47 12.99 -18.70
C LEU A 93 11.16 13.46 -20.13
N ASN A 94 10.68 14.69 -20.30
CA ASN A 94 10.18 15.21 -21.58
C ASN A 94 9.19 14.22 -22.24
N ALA A 95 8.27 13.67 -21.43
CA ALA A 95 7.30 12.70 -21.90
C ALA A 95 6.20 13.38 -22.74
N TYR A 96 5.59 12.62 -23.66
CA TYR A 96 4.61 13.17 -24.60
C TYR A 96 3.28 13.54 -23.95
N THR A 97 2.80 12.73 -22.98
CA THR A 97 1.50 12.94 -22.32
C THR A 97 1.58 12.48 -20.86
N PRO A 98 1.07 13.25 -19.90
CA PRO A 98 0.94 12.80 -18.51
C PRO A 98 -0.14 11.72 -18.41
N ARG A 99 0.22 10.52 -17.93
CA ARG A 99 -0.70 9.38 -17.80
C ARG A 99 -0.56 8.65 -16.48
N MET A 100 0.32 9.16 -15.59
CA MET A 100 0.57 8.49 -14.33
C MET A 100 -0.38 9.01 -13.27
N GLU A 101 -1.16 8.10 -12.72
CA GLU A 101 -2.09 8.35 -11.64
C GLU A 101 -1.84 7.34 -10.52
N MET A 102 -2.03 7.76 -9.28
CA MET A 102 -2.00 6.89 -8.11
C MET A 102 -3.10 7.31 -7.16
N GLY A 103 -4.07 6.45 -6.99
CA GLY A 103 -5.16 6.60 -6.05
C GLY A 103 -4.99 5.73 -4.80
N ARG A 104 -5.70 6.07 -3.73
CA ARG A 104 -5.75 5.25 -2.53
C ARG A 104 -6.64 4.02 -2.76
N GLU A 105 -6.07 2.83 -2.69
CA GLU A 105 -6.78 1.57 -2.86
C GLU A 105 -7.32 1.04 -1.52
N VAL A 106 -6.44 0.82 -0.55
CA VAL A 106 -6.77 0.11 0.69
C VAL A 106 -6.40 0.93 1.92
N ILE A 107 -7.24 0.88 2.97
CA ILE A 107 -6.90 1.30 4.33
C ILE A 107 -7.01 0.08 5.24
N ALA A 108 -5.91 -0.26 5.89
CA ALA A 108 -5.79 -1.36 6.85
C ALA A 108 -5.21 -0.85 8.17
N ASP A 109 -5.64 -1.43 9.30
CA ASP A 109 -5.07 -1.11 10.60
C ASP A 109 -3.82 -1.93 10.90
N ARG A 110 -3.73 -3.13 10.33
CA ARG A 110 -2.61 -4.05 10.51
C ARG A 110 -2.23 -4.73 9.20
N GLY A 111 -0.94 -4.97 9.04
CA GLY A 111 -0.39 -5.70 7.92
C GLY A 111 0.83 -6.51 8.31
N ILE A 112 0.98 -7.69 7.72
CA ILE A 112 2.12 -8.59 7.91
C ILE A 112 2.67 -8.93 6.53
N TRP A 113 3.94 -8.60 6.29
CA TRP A 113 4.67 -8.96 5.08
C TRP A 113 5.64 -10.09 5.41
N THR A 114 5.40 -11.28 4.86
CA THR A 114 6.26 -12.45 5.07
C THR A 114 7.39 -12.54 4.06
N ALA A 115 7.17 -12.00 2.87
CA ALA A 115 8.16 -11.88 1.81
C ALA A 115 7.68 -10.90 0.74
N LYS A 116 8.51 -10.65 -0.27
CA LYS A 116 8.11 -9.89 -1.48
C LYS A 116 6.86 -10.53 -2.10
N LYS A 117 5.82 -9.74 -2.36
CA LYS A 117 4.53 -10.17 -2.90
C LYS A 117 3.74 -11.16 -2.01
N ARG A 118 4.08 -11.28 -0.74
CA ARG A 118 3.42 -12.16 0.22
C ARG A 118 3.04 -11.38 1.47
N TYR A 119 1.75 -11.06 1.62
CA TYR A 119 1.28 -10.26 2.73
C TYR A 119 -0.16 -10.58 3.13
N ILE A 120 -0.50 -10.19 4.34
CA ILE A 120 -1.85 -10.24 4.91
C ILE A 120 -2.17 -8.85 5.44
N LEU A 121 -3.32 -8.30 5.07
CA LEU A 121 -3.83 -7.02 5.57
C LEU A 121 -5.19 -7.21 6.23
N ASN A 122 -5.44 -6.50 7.32
CA ASN A 122 -6.76 -6.37 7.92
C ASN A 122 -7.41 -5.08 7.39
N VAL A 123 -8.23 -5.22 6.36
CA VAL A 123 -8.75 -4.12 5.53
C VAL A 123 -10.06 -3.59 6.08
N HIS A 124 -10.11 -2.30 6.36
CA HIS A 124 -11.30 -1.56 6.79
C HIS A 124 -12.01 -0.84 5.64
N ASN A 125 -11.24 -0.38 4.64
CA ASN A 125 -11.78 0.32 3.48
C ASN A 125 -11.03 -0.13 2.23
N ASN A 126 -11.76 -0.39 1.16
CA ASN A 126 -11.21 -0.74 -0.14
C ASN A 126 -11.88 0.12 -1.21
N GLU A 127 -11.08 0.91 -1.96
CA GLU A 127 -11.53 1.80 -3.04
C GLU A 127 -12.72 2.70 -2.66
N GLY A 128 -12.74 3.21 -1.43
CA GLY A 128 -13.83 4.06 -0.92
C GLY A 128 -14.97 3.30 -0.26
N VAL A 129 -15.05 1.98 -0.39
CA VAL A 129 -16.07 1.14 0.27
C VAL A 129 -15.62 0.84 1.70
N GLN A 130 -16.32 1.40 2.67
CA GLN A 130 -16.13 1.14 4.10
C GLN A 130 -16.76 -0.20 4.47
N TYR A 131 -15.98 -1.10 5.09
CA TYR A 131 -16.50 -2.34 5.62
C TYR A 131 -17.04 -2.15 7.05
N ALA A 132 -18.19 -2.78 7.34
CA ALA A 132 -18.74 -2.82 8.72
C ALA A 132 -17.82 -3.62 9.65
N GLU A 133 -17.27 -4.72 9.15
CA GLU A 133 -16.22 -5.49 9.81
C GLU A 133 -14.99 -5.60 8.89
N PRO A 134 -13.77 -5.53 9.45
CA PRO A 134 -12.55 -5.65 8.65
C PRO A 134 -12.48 -7.00 7.93
N LYS A 135 -12.01 -6.97 6.69
CA LYS A 135 -11.80 -8.15 5.86
C LYS A 135 -10.32 -8.44 5.68
N LEU A 136 -9.94 -9.71 5.67
CA LEU A 136 -8.58 -10.11 5.35
C LEU A 136 -8.35 -10.03 3.84
N LYS A 137 -7.33 -9.24 3.44
CA LYS A 137 -6.73 -9.30 2.09
C LYS A 137 -5.43 -10.09 2.20
N ILE A 138 -5.38 -11.26 1.57
CA ILE A 138 -4.23 -12.16 1.63
C ILE A 138 -3.68 -12.31 0.21
N MET A 139 -2.41 -12.04 0.02
CA MET A 139 -1.74 -12.08 -1.27
C MET A 139 -0.50 -12.99 -1.25
N GLY A 140 -0.35 -13.79 -2.31
CA GLY A 140 0.85 -14.58 -2.57
C GLY A 140 1.16 -15.72 -1.58
N ILE A 141 0.26 -16.00 -0.63
CA ILE A 141 0.46 -17.05 0.37
C ILE A 141 -0.11 -18.37 -0.15
N GLU A 142 0.73 -19.42 -0.14
CA GLU A 142 0.39 -20.75 -0.67
C GLU A 142 -0.85 -21.37 -0.01
N ALA A 143 -1.03 -21.12 1.28
CA ALA A 143 -2.11 -21.70 2.08
C ALA A 143 -3.53 -21.37 1.57
N ILE A 144 -3.69 -20.33 0.73
CA ILE A 144 -4.99 -19.90 0.20
C ILE A 144 -5.13 -20.05 -1.31
N LYS A 145 -4.16 -20.65 -1.99
CA LYS A 145 -4.23 -20.90 -3.43
C LYS A 145 -5.36 -21.89 -3.78
N SER A 146 -5.86 -21.79 -5.01
CA SER A 146 -6.92 -22.68 -5.51
C SER A 146 -6.52 -24.17 -5.50
N SER A 147 -5.22 -24.46 -5.60
CA SER A 147 -4.65 -25.82 -5.48
C SER A 147 -4.70 -26.39 -4.06
N THR A 148 -4.92 -25.56 -3.03
CA THR A 148 -5.05 -26.02 -1.65
C THR A 148 -6.49 -26.42 -1.37
N PRO A 149 -6.76 -27.60 -0.74
CA PRO A 149 -8.11 -28.03 -0.40
C PRO A 149 -8.89 -26.99 0.40
N GLU A 150 -10.18 -26.85 0.14
CA GLU A 150 -11.02 -25.80 0.72
C GLU A 150 -11.02 -25.81 2.26
N VAL A 151 -11.18 -26.98 2.86
CA VAL A 151 -11.16 -27.14 4.32
C VAL A 151 -9.85 -26.62 4.92
N VAL A 152 -8.72 -26.86 4.26
CA VAL A 152 -7.41 -26.39 4.69
C VAL A 152 -7.30 -24.85 4.54
N ARG A 153 -7.78 -24.32 3.42
CA ARG A 153 -7.81 -22.87 3.19
C ARG A 153 -8.61 -22.13 4.26
N ASP A 154 -9.76 -22.66 4.66
CA ASP A 154 -10.62 -22.02 5.65
C ASP A 154 -9.99 -22.06 7.04
N LYS A 155 -9.35 -23.16 7.41
CA LYS A 155 -8.56 -23.22 8.66
C LYS A 155 -7.40 -22.23 8.67
N PHE A 156 -6.66 -22.09 7.57
CA PHE A 156 -5.61 -21.07 7.49
C PHE A 156 -6.17 -19.65 7.61
N LYS A 157 -7.33 -19.34 7.02
CA LYS A 157 -7.97 -18.03 7.18
C LYS A 157 -8.35 -17.75 8.64
N GLU A 158 -8.83 -18.75 9.38
CA GLU A 158 -9.10 -18.63 10.82
C GLU A 158 -7.82 -18.32 11.59
N VAL A 159 -6.75 -19.08 11.34
CA VAL A 159 -5.43 -18.84 11.95
C VAL A 159 -4.90 -17.45 11.62
N PHE A 160 -4.99 -17.00 10.37
CA PHE A 160 -4.56 -15.65 9.98
C PHE A 160 -5.36 -14.54 10.66
N LYS A 161 -6.66 -14.76 10.90
CA LYS A 161 -7.47 -13.81 11.69
C LYS A 161 -6.97 -13.71 13.14
N ILE A 162 -6.60 -14.84 13.75
CA ILE A 162 -6.04 -14.86 15.10
C ILE A 162 -4.69 -14.15 15.13
N ILE A 163 -3.79 -14.47 14.21
CA ILE A 163 -2.45 -13.84 14.12
C ILE A 163 -2.55 -12.34 13.95
N ILE A 164 -3.39 -11.86 13.02
CA ILE A 164 -3.46 -10.43 12.72
C ILE A 164 -4.18 -9.62 13.80
N LYS A 165 -5.15 -10.22 14.52
CA LYS A 165 -5.90 -9.58 15.61
C LYS A 165 -5.25 -9.79 16.97
N GLY A 166 -4.48 -10.86 17.14
CA GLY A 166 -3.86 -11.24 18.38
C GLY A 166 -2.57 -10.49 18.71
N ASN A 167 -2.06 -10.78 19.87
CA ASN A 167 -0.68 -10.50 20.26
C ASN A 167 0.09 -11.82 20.29
N GLU A 168 1.42 -11.77 20.45
CA GLU A 168 2.28 -12.96 20.43
C GLU A 168 1.85 -14.03 21.45
N VAL A 169 1.35 -13.60 22.61
CA VAL A 169 0.90 -14.49 23.70
C VAL A 169 -0.39 -15.25 23.31
N SER A 170 -1.33 -14.60 22.63
CA SER A 170 -2.57 -15.22 22.19
C SER A 170 -2.40 -16.15 20.99
N THR A 171 -1.33 -15.98 20.24
CA THR A 171 -1.04 -16.78 19.03
C THR A 171 -0.32 -18.09 19.35
N ARG A 172 0.35 -18.18 20.52
CA ARG A 172 1.07 -19.38 20.98
C ARG A 172 0.21 -20.41 21.74
N LYS A 173 -1.04 -20.07 22.05
CA LYS A 173 -2.05 -20.98 22.62
C LYS A 173 -2.83 -21.68 21.52
#